data_66eb9cf942e3ab26a4e807300355da3e
#
_entry.id   66eb9cf942e3ab26a4e807300355da3e
#
_cell.length_a   1.000
_cell.length_b   1.000
_cell.length_c   1.000
_cell.angle_alpha   90.00
_cell.angle_beta   90.00
_cell.angle_gamma   90.00
#
_symmetry.space_group_name_H-M   'P 1'
#
loop_
_entity.id
_entity.type
_entity.pdbx_description
1 polymer ?
#
loop_
_entity_poly.entity_id
_entity_poly.type
_entity_poly.pdbx_seq_one_letter_code
_entity_poly.pdbx_strand_id
1 'polypeptide(L)'
;MNLNQITVYTNKSAESIEFYKKLGLRIIIDSAPRYVRFECPDGNSTFSLHETDKDSAENPNIVLYFECENLDAKVEELKNLGLKFEQEPTDQPWLWREAYLHSPEGNRICLFYAGENRQNPPWRVK
;
A
#
# COMPACT_ATOMS: atom_id res chain seq x y z
N MET A 1 -7.93 21.18 -0.70
CA MET A 1 -8.00 19.96 0.14
C MET A 1 -6.88 19.01 -0.27
N ASN A 2 -6.31 18.32 0.69
CA ASN A 2 -5.15 17.43 0.45
C ASN A 2 -5.42 16.08 1.12
N LEU A 3 -5.60 15.03 0.33
CA LEU A 3 -5.77 13.68 0.84
C LEU A 3 -4.39 13.17 1.26
N ASN A 4 -4.15 13.08 2.55
CA ASN A 4 -2.82 12.73 3.06
C ASN A 4 -2.83 11.75 4.24
N GLN A 5 -3.98 11.21 4.60
CA GLN A 5 -4.10 10.25 5.69
C GLN A 5 -5.15 9.22 5.33
N ILE A 6 -4.80 7.94 5.53
CA ILE A 6 -5.72 6.81 5.37
C ILE A 6 -5.62 5.96 6.63
N THR A 7 -6.76 5.56 7.17
CA THR A 7 -6.83 4.61 8.27
C THR A 7 -7.51 3.34 7.78
N VAL A 8 -6.90 2.20 8.04
CA VAL A 8 -7.55 0.91 7.78
C VAL A 8 -7.70 0.16 9.10
N TYR A 9 -8.75 -0.66 9.17
CA TYR A 9 -9.03 -1.46 10.35
C TYR A 9 -8.49 -2.87 10.15
N THR A 10 -7.99 -3.47 11.22
CA THR A 10 -7.43 -4.80 11.18
C THR A 10 -7.80 -5.58 12.44
N ASN A 11 -8.11 -6.86 12.28
CA ASN A 11 -8.25 -7.79 13.40
C ASN A 11 -6.99 -8.63 13.56
N LYS A 12 -5.90 -8.26 12.87
CA LYS A 12 -4.60 -8.94 12.87
C LYS A 12 -3.48 -7.93 13.02
N SER A 13 -3.54 -7.13 14.10
CA SER A 13 -2.64 -5.98 14.29
C SER A 13 -1.16 -6.34 14.14
N ALA A 14 -0.70 -7.38 14.82
CA ALA A 14 0.73 -7.73 14.78
C ALA A 14 1.19 -8.05 13.36
N GLU A 15 0.43 -8.86 12.63
CA GLU A 15 0.77 -9.24 11.25
C GLU A 15 0.70 -8.05 10.32
N SER A 16 -0.35 -7.21 10.47
CA SER A 16 -0.50 -6.01 9.66
C SER A 16 0.67 -5.04 9.87
N ILE A 17 1.06 -4.81 11.11
CA ILE A 17 2.18 -3.92 11.44
C ILE A 17 3.45 -4.41 10.74
N GLU A 18 3.77 -5.70 10.85
CA GLU A 18 4.95 -6.26 10.21
C GLU A 18 4.89 -6.14 8.68
N PHE A 19 3.71 -6.34 8.11
CA PHE A 19 3.52 -6.21 6.67
C PHE A 19 3.87 -4.81 6.18
N TYR A 20 3.29 -3.77 6.80
CA TYR A 20 3.53 -2.39 6.36
C TYR A 20 4.95 -1.93 6.65
N LYS A 21 5.58 -2.42 7.71
CA LYS A 21 7.01 -2.18 7.94
C LYS A 21 7.86 -2.76 6.81
N LYS A 22 7.53 -3.95 6.33
CA LYS A 22 8.24 -4.58 5.20
C LYS A 22 8.10 -3.76 3.92
N LEU A 23 6.95 -3.12 3.72
CA LEU A 23 6.76 -2.22 2.58
C LEU A 23 7.64 -0.96 2.68
N GLY A 24 8.18 -0.66 3.85
CA GLY A 24 9.04 0.49 4.06
C GLY A 24 8.40 1.62 4.86
N LEU A 25 7.17 1.44 5.35
CA LEU A 25 6.54 2.45 6.18
C LEU A 25 7.19 2.46 7.57
N ARG A 26 7.31 3.64 8.17
CA ARG A 26 7.97 3.84 9.46
C ARG A 26 6.96 4.27 10.51
N ILE A 27 6.99 3.61 11.68
CA ILE A 27 6.08 3.94 12.78
C ILE A 27 6.46 5.30 13.37
N ILE A 28 5.47 6.18 13.48
CA ILE A 28 5.63 7.48 14.14
C ILE A 28 4.77 7.60 15.39
N ILE A 29 3.68 6.82 15.51
CA ILE A 29 2.87 6.71 16.74
C ILE A 29 2.71 5.22 17.01
N ASP A 30 3.06 4.81 18.22
CA ASP A 30 2.99 3.40 18.59
C ASP A 30 2.13 3.23 19.86
N SER A 31 0.90 2.80 19.67
CA SER A 31 0.00 2.37 20.73
C SER A 31 -0.52 0.96 20.43
N ALA A 32 0.40 0.12 19.91
CA ALA A 32 0.06 -1.24 19.53
C ALA A 32 -0.48 -2.02 20.74
N PRO A 33 -1.39 -2.95 20.53
CA PRO A 33 -2.00 -3.35 19.25
C PRO A 33 -3.16 -2.47 18.80
N ARG A 34 -3.62 -1.54 19.64
CA ARG A 34 -4.85 -0.80 19.40
C ARG A 34 -4.75 0.18 18.24
N TYR A 35 -3.61 0.87 18.11
CA TYR A 35 -3.44 1.92 17.10
C TYR A 35 -1.96 2.12 16.77
N VAL A 36 -1.65 2.21 15.48
CA VAL A 36 -0.31 2.52 15.01
C VAL A 36 -0.44 3.49 13.84
N ARG A 37 0.42 4.53 13.80
CA ARG A 37 0.51 5.42 12.66
C ARG A 37 1.90 5.32 12.05
N PHE A 38 1.92 5.26 10.74
CA PHE A 38 3.14 5.23 9.95
C PHE A 38 3.27 6.49 9.14
N GLU A 39 4.50 6.90 8.88
CA GLU A 39 4.78 7.82 7.79
C GLU A 39 5.22 7.01 6.58
N CYS A 40 4.87 7.48 5.38
CA CYS A 40 5.39 6.89 4.15
C CYS A 40 6.82 7.39 3.92
N PRO A 41 7.71 6.54 3.38
CA PRO A 41 9.11 6.97 3.17
C PRO A 41 9.22 8.09 2.13
N ASP A 42 8.26 8.18 1.21
CA ASP A 42 8.22 9.19 0.16
C ASP A 42 6.97 10.04 0.32
N GLY A 43 7.11 11.34 0.12
CA GLY A 43 5.99 12.28 0.28
C GLY A 43 5.65 12.53 1.74
N ASN A 44 4.45 13.06 1.99
CA ASN A 44 4.01 13.48 3.33
C ASN A 44 2.79 12.71 3.82
N SER A 45 2.35 11.68 3.10
CA SER A 45 1.17 10.95 3.51
C SER A 45 1.46 10.08 4.73
N THR A 46 0.45 9.92 5.57
CA THR A 46 0.49 9.02 6.70
C THR A 46 -0.56 7.93 6.54
N PHE A 47 -0.34 6.83 7.23
CA PHE A 47 -1.16 5.63 7.12
C PHE A 47 -1.32 5.06 8.52
N SER A 48 -2.54 4.73 8.92
CA SER A 48 -2.79 4.22 10.27
C SER A 48 -3.49 2.88 10.25
N LEU A 49 -3.17 2.06 11.23
CA LEU A 49 -3.87 0.82 11.53
C LEU A 49 -4.64 1.02 12.83
N HIS A 50 -5.90 0.64 12.82
CA HIS A 50 -6.74 0.68 14.00
C HIS A 50 -7.30 -0.72 14.25
N GLU A 51 -7.13 -1.21 15.47
CA GLU A 51 -7.59 -2.55 15.82
C GLU A 51 -9.13 -2.61 15.81
N THR A 52 -9.66 -3.70 15.30
CA THR A 52 -11.07 -4.03 15.39
C THR A 52 -11.21 -5.51 15.72
N ASP A 53 -12.29 -5.88 16.41
CA ASP A 53 -12.63 -7.28 16.66
C ASP A 53 -13.47 -7.87 15.53
N LYS A 54 -13.92 -7.03 14.59
CA LYS A 54 -14.72 -7.48 13.46
C LYS A 54 -13.84 -8.18 12.45
N ASP A 55 -14.39 -9.22 11.84
CA ASP A 55 -13.77 -9.84 10.69
C ASP A 55 -13.77 -8.80 9.57
N SER A 56 -12.63 -8.15 9.36
CA SER A 56 -12.44 -7.20 8.28
C SER A 56 -12.14 -7.99 7.01
N ALA A 57 -13.04 -8.89 6.66
CA ALA A 57 -12.99 -9.57 5.39
C ALA A 57 -12.84 -8.54 4.28
N GLU A 58 -12.12 -8.90 3.25
CA GLU A 58 -11.79 -8.13 2.07
C GLU A 58 -12.74 -6.96 1.82
N ASN A 59 -12.19 -5.75 1.76
CA ASN A 59 -12.93 -4.60 1.29
C ASN A 59 -12.69 -4.46 -0.21
N PRO A 60 -13.57 -5.02 -1.06
CA PRO A 60 -13.34 -5.02 -2.51
C PRO A 60 -13.43 -3.63 -3.14
N ASN A 61 -13.88 -2.64 -2.38
CA ASN A 61 -14.13 -1.30 -2.90
C ASN A 61 -12.93 -0.36 -2.76
N ILE A 62 -11.88 -0.79 -2.06
CA ILE A 62 -10.72 0.07 -1.82
C ILE A 62 -9.45 -0.68 -2.22
N VAL A 63 -8.61 0.00 -2.98
CA VAL A 63 -7.26 -0.47 -3.31
C VAL A 63 -6.30 0.61 -2.83
N LEU A 64 -5.26 0.21 -2.10
CA LEU A 64 -4.22 1.13 -1.66
C LEU A 64 -3.10 1.11 -2.68
N TYR A 65 -2.75 2.29 -3.20
CA TYR A 65 -1.73 2.44 -4.22
C TYR A 65 -0.47 3.07 -3.62
N PHE A 66 0.66 2.38 -3.78
CA PHE A 66 1.98 2.88 -3.37
C PHE A 66 2.87 2.97 -4.60
N GLU A 67 3.31 4.16 -4.92
CA GLU A 67 4.20 4.35 -6.08
C GLU A 67 5.64 4.05 -5.72
N CYS A 68 6.34 3.31 -6.59
CA CYS A 68 7.74 2.94 -6.43
C CYS A 68 8.47 3.30 -7.72
N GLU A 69 9.54 4.08 -7.61
CA GLU A 69 10.32 4.47 -8.81
C GLU A 69 10.92 3.27 -9.52
N ASN A 70 11.42 2.29 -8.77
CA ASN A 70 11.96 1.06 -9.35
C ASN A 70 11.09 -0.11 -8.90
N LEU A 71 9.94 -0.25 -9.55
CA LEU A 71 8.94 -1.23 -9.16
C LEU A 71 9.48 -2.66 -9.18
N ASP A 72 10.16 -3.05 -10.25
CA ASP A 72 10.64 -4.44 -10.40
C ASP A 72 11.61 -4.80 -9.28
N ALA A 73 12.55 -3.92 -8.97
CA ALA A 73 13.51 -4.15 -7.89
C ALA A 73 12.79 -4.21 -6.54
N LYS A 74 11.80 -3.35 -6.31
CA LYS A 74 11.04 -3.35 -5.07
C LYS A 74 10.27 -4.66 -4.89
N VAL A 75 9.65 -5.15 -5.95
CA VAL A 75 8.92 -6.42 -5.91
C VAL A 75 9.87 -7.57 -5.55
N GLU A 76 11.05 -7.62 -6.16
CA GLU A 76 12.03 -8.66 -5.84
C GLU A 76 12.49 -8.57 -4.37
N GLU A 77 12.73 -7.36 -3.88
CA GLU A 77 13.07 -7.13 -2.48
C GLU A 77 11.99 -7.69 -1.55
N LEU A 78 10.73 -7.38 -1.85
CA LEU A 78 9.60 -7.81 -1.01
C LEU A 78 9.38 -9.32 -1.08
N LYS A 79 9.58 -9.93 -2.24
CA LYS A 79 9.53 -11.40 -2.36
C LYS A 79 10.60 -12.04 -1.49
N ASN A 80 11.79 -11.47 -1.46
CA ASN A 80 12.89 -11.97 -0.61
C ASN A 80 12.56 -11.81 0.88
N LEU A 81 11.67 -10.88 1.24
CA LEU A 81 11.16 -10.72 2.61
C LEU A 81 9.97 -11.64 2.92
N GLY A 82 9.58 -12.47 1.96
CA GLY A 82 8.52 -13.46 2.14
C GLY A 82 7.13 -13.02 1.71
N LEU A 83 6.99 -11.86 1.07
CA LEU A 83 5.68 -11.43 0.58
C LEU A 83 5.35 -12.12 -0.74
N LYS A 84 4.09 -12.49 -0.89
CA LYS A 84 3.59 -13.19 -2.08
C LYS A 84 2.76 -12.23 -2.92
N PHE A 85 3.03 -12.19 -4.22
CA PHE A 85 2.31 -11.35 -5.16
C PHE A 85 1.30 -12.16 -5.95
N GLU A 86 0.11 -11.63 -6.12
CA GLU A 86 -0.92 -12.21 -6.98
C GLU A 86 -0.65 -11.89 -8.44
N GLN A 87 -0.09 -10.70 -8.69
CA GLN A 87 0.29 -10.25 -10.03
C GLN A 87 1.68 -9.65 -9.98
N GLU A 88 2.56 -10.18 -10.82
CA GLU A 88 3.91 -9.66 -11.02
C GLU A 88 3.85 -8.32 -11.77
N PRO A 89 4.92 -7.50 -11.71
CA PRO A 89 4.93 -6.23 -12.43
C PRO A 89 4.53 -6.40 -13.89
N THR A 90 3.49 -5.68 -14.29
CA THR A 90 2.88 -5.79 -15.62
C THR A 90 2.54 -4.40 -16.14
N ASP A 91 2.91 -4.13 -17.38
CA ASP A 91 2.54 -2.89 -18.03
C ASP A 91 1.07 -2.91 -18.41
N GLN A 92 0.36 -1.85 -18.06
CA GLN A 92 -1.07 -1.72 -18.33
C GLN A 92 -1.33 -0.76 -19.48
N PRO A 93 -2.48 -0.91 -20.17
CA PRO A 93 -2.82 0.00 -21.30
C PRO A 93 -2.90 1.47 -20.89
N TRP A 94 -3.14 1.76 -19.61
CA TRP A 94 -3.19 3.15 -19.11
C TRP A 94 -1.82 3.71 -18.75
N LEU A 95 -0.74 3.09 -19.23
CA LEU A 95 0.63 3.55 -19.11
C LEU A 95 1.19 3.49 -17.70
N TRP A 96 0.62 2.66 -16.87
CA TRP A 96 1.14 2.33 -15.53
C TRP A 96 1.70 0.92 -15.54
N ARG A 97 2.74 0.71 -14.72
CA ARG A 97 3.24 -0.63 -14.45
C ARG A 97 2.80 -1.01 -13.05
N GLU A 98 2.16 -2.16 -12.88
CA GLU A 98 1.47 -2.52 -11.64
C GLU A 98 1.80 -3.93 -11.18
N ALA A 99 1.91 -4.09 -9.85
CA ALA A 99 1.98 -5.38 -9.19
C ALA A 99 0.98 -5.39 -8.04
N TYR A 100 0.35 -6.52 -7.78
CA TYR A 100 -0.72 -6.63 -6.78
C TYR A 100 -0.41 -7.67 -5.74
N LEU A 101 -0.76 -7.38 -4.49
CA LEU A 101 -0.72 -8.32 -3.38
C LEU A 101 -1.83 -7.94 -2.39
N HIS A 102 -2.05 -8.82 -1.40
CA HIS A 102 -2.98 -8.53 -0.31
C HIS A 102 -2.24 -8.37 1.00
N SER A 103 -2.72 -7.46 1.84
CA SER A 103 -2.26 -7.31 3.21
C SER A 103 -2.89 -8.39 4.10
N PRO A 104 -2.34 -8.61 5.31
CA PRO A 104 -2.89 -9.63 6.22
C PRO A 104 -4.36 -9.40 6.60
N GLU A 105 -4.78 -8.14 6.69
CA GLU A 105 -6.16 -7.79 7.01
C GLU A 105 -7.09 -7.83 5.79
N GLY A 106 -6.57 -8.21 4.61
CA GLY A 106 -7.38 -8.44 3.42
C GLY A 106 -7.50 -7.27 2.46
N ASN A 107 -6.76 -6.18 2.67
CA ASN A 107 -6.78 -5.06 1.74
C ASN A 107 -5.96 -5.38 0.50
N ARG A 108 -6.48 -4.98 -0.65
CA ARG A 108 -5.76 -5.11 -1.90
C ARG A 108 -4.75 -3.97 -2.02
N ILE A 109 -3.52 -4.31 -2.29
CA ILE A 109 -2.40 -3.36 -2.41
C ILE A 109 -1.90 -3.38 -3.84
N CYS A 110 -1.77 -2.21 -4.44
CA CYS A 110 -1.13 -2.05 -5.75
C CYS A 110 0.18 -1.30 -5.57
N LEU A 111 1.27 -1.94 -5.90
CA LEU A 111 2.55 -1.25 -6.05
C LEU A 111 2.68 -0.89 -7.53
N PHE A 112 3.02 0.35 -7.81
CA PHE A 112 2.97 0.79 -9.21
C PHE A 112 4.04 1.84 -9.50
N TYR A 113 4.28 2.02 -10.78
CA TYR A 113 5.01 3.18 -11.28
C TYR A 113 4.24 3.78 -12.45
N ALA A 114 3.96 5.05 -12.37
CA ALA A 114 3.26 5.80 -13.41
C ALA A 114 4.05 7.04 -13.82
N GLY A 115 4.81 7.61 -12.88
CA GLY A 115 5.54 8.84 -13.11
C GLY A 115 4.60 9.95 -13.58
N GLU A 116 4.92 10.55 -14.70
CA GLU A 116 4.15 11.64 -15.28
C GLU A 116 2.72 11.23 -15.64
N ASN A 117 2.53 9.97 -15.99
CA ASN A 117 1.22 9.46 -16.43
C ASN A 117 0.20 9.34 -15.31
N ARG A 118 0.58 9.56 -14.05
CA ARG A 118 -0.40 9.57 -12.96
C ARG A 118 -1.30 10.81 -13.03
N GLN A 119 -0.72 11.97 -13.25
CA GLN A 119 -1.46 13.23 -13.29
C GLN A 119 -1.61 13.80 -14.70
N ASN A 120 -0.69 13.49 -15.59
CA ASN A 120 -0.65 14.05 -16.92
C ASN A 120 -0.57 12.98 -18.01
N PRO A 121 -1.51 12.04 -18.05
CA PRO A 121 -1.53 11.08 -19.15
C PRO A 121 -1.90 11.79 -20.45
N PRO A 122 -1.62 11.18 -21.63
CA PRO A 122 -1.95 11.79 -22.91
C PRO A 122 -3.44 12.17 -23.06
N TRP A 123 -4.32 11.47 -22.37
CA TRP A 123 -5.78 11.70 -22.41
C TRP A 123 -6.29 12.55 -21.26
N ARG A 124 -5.43 13.27 -20.57
CA ARG A 124 -5.89 14.13 -19.47
C ARG A 124 -6.91 15.14 -19.98
N VAL A 125 -8.01 15.31 -19.24
CA VAL A 125 -9.00 16.35 -19.56
C VAL A 125 -8.39 17.74 -19.37
N LYS A 126 -8.81 18.65 -20.23
CA LYS A 126 -8.29 20.01 -20.21
C LYS A 126 -9.15 20.94 -19.38
#